data_ff180df24a8400510484659fef07c5db
#
_entry.id   ff180df24a8400510484659fef07c5db
#
_cell.length_a   1.000
_cell.length_b   1.000
_cell.length_c   1.000
_cell.angle_alpha   90.00
_cell.angle_beta   90.00
_cell.angle_gamma   90.00
#
_symmetry.space_group_name_H-M   'P 1'
#
loop_
_entity.id
_entity.type
_entity.pdbx_description
1 polymer ?
#
loop_
_entity_poly.entity_id
_entity_poly.type
_entity_poly.pdbx_seq_one_letter_code
_entity_poly.pdbx_strand_id
1 'polypeptide(L)' 'MQIHIIYTQTIVLLSKHPYQSWREIQDQYPDYMASLGPWEEDEVIEYLAFEYPELSPHPQEQVNAFIVETQEERVLTFAT' A
#
# COMPACT_ATOMS: atom_id res chain seq x y z
N MET A 1 -10.55 -8.39 -1.61
CA MET A 1 -10.18 -7.08 -2.19
C MET A 1 -8.73 -7.12 -2.57
N GLN A 2 -8.39 -6.61 -3.73
CA GLN A 2 -7.00 -6.66 -4.20
C GLN A 2 -6.33 -5.32 -3.95
N ILE A 3 -5.14 -5.37 -3.36
CA ILE A 3 -4.41 -4.19 -2.90
C ILE A 3 -3.00 -4.23 -3.48
N HIS A 4 -2.54 -3.09 -3.99
CA HIS A 4 -1.15 -2.89 -4.40
C HIS A 4 -0.41 -2.14 -3.33
N ILE A 5 0.83 -2.53 -3.07
CA ILE A 5 1.76 -1.76 -2.25
C ILE A 5 2.68 -1.03 -3.21
N ILE A 6 2.67 0.30 -3.17
CA ILE A 6 3.40 1.12 -4.13
C ILE A 6 4.51 1.86 -3.41
N TYR A 7 5.72 1.74 -3.94
CA TYR A 7 6.91 2.41 -3.43
C TYR A 7 7.28 3.56 -4.35
N THR A 8 7.35 4.75 -3.79
CA THR A 8 7.90 5.92 -4.48
C THR A 8 9.20 6.34 -3.81
N GLN A 9 9.84 7.39 -4.31
CA GLN A 9 11.09 7.87 -3.71
C GLN A 9 10.90 8.40 -2.29
N THR A 10 9.69 8.81 -1.93
CA THR A 10 9.44 9.50 -0.68
C THR A 10 8.44 8.79 0.23
N ILE A 11 7.54 7.98 -0.30
CA ILE A 11 6.47 7.36 0.49
C ILE A 11 6.24 5.91 0.09
N VAL A 12 5.56 5.20 0.98
CA VAL A 12 4.98 3.88 0.70
C VAL A 12 3.48 4.04 0.86
N LEU A 13 2.72 3.59 -0.12
CA LEU A 13 1.26 3.72 -0.07
C LEU A 13 0.56 2.44 -0.50
N LEU A 14 -0.70 2.33 -0.07
CA LEU A 14 -1.59 1.27 -0.49
C LEU A 14 -2.56 1.81 -1.52
N SER A 15 -2.89 0.99 -2.54
CA SER A 15 -3.90 1.35 -3.53
C SER A 15 -4.79 0.16 -3.81
N LYS A 16 -6.10 0.41 -3.87
CA LYS A 16 -7.09 -0.59 -4.29
C LYS A 16 -7.66 -0.28 -5.66
N HIS A 17 -7.04 0.65 -6.38
CA HIS A 17 -7.40 0.94 -7.76
C HIS A 17 -7.09 -0.27 -8.64
N PRO A 18 -7.97 -0.62 -9.58
CA PRO A 18 -7.77 -1.81 -10.42
C PRO A 18 -6.82 -1.52 -11.59
N TYR A 19 -5.53 -1.57 -11.32
CA TYR A 19 -4.52 -1.39 -12.37
C TYR A 19 -4.45 -2.63 -13.24
N GLN A 20 -4.27 -2.44 -14.55
CA GLN A 20 -4.07 -3.54 -15.48
C GLN A 20 -2.62 -4.01 -15.53
N SER A 21 -1.68 -3.12 -15.22
CA SER A 21 -0.25 -3.45 -15.20
C SER A 21 0.50 -2.44 -14.34
N TRP A 22 1.76 -2.78 -14.00
CA TRP A 22 2.62 -1.88 -13.25
C TRP A 22 2.90 -0.58 -14.01
N ARG A 23 2.75 -0.60 -15.33
CA ARG A 23 2.96 0.60 -16.15
C ARG A 23 1.92 1.67 -15.86
N GLU A 24 0.68 1.27 -15.61
CA GLU A 24 -0.35 2.23 -15.21
C GLU A 24 0.00 2.89 -13.88
N ILE A 25 0.56 2.12 -12.94
CA ILE A 25 1.00 2.66 -11.66
C ILE A 25 2.13 3.66 -11.88
N GLN A 26 3.11 3.31 -12.71
CA GLN A 26 4.24 4.18 -13.03
C GLN A 26 3.77 5.49 -13.66
N ASP A 27 2.79 5.42 -14.53
CA ASP A 27 2.26 6.61 -15.19
C ASP A 27 1.57 7.55 -14.21
N GLN A 28 0.95 6.98 -13.17
CA GLN A 28 0.23 7.77 -12.18
C GLN A 28 1.16 8.43 -11.16
N TYR A 29 2.30 7.80 -10.86
CA TYR A 29 3.24 8.28 -9.85
C TYR A 29 4.58 8.62 -10.49
N PRO A 30 4.90 9.91 -10.69
CA PRO A 30 6.15 10.30 -11.39
C PRO A 30 7.42 9.80 -10.69
N ASP A 31 7.38 9.63 -9.37
CA ASP A 31 8.52 9.16 -8.59
C ASP A 31 8.43 7.66 -8.26
N TYR A 32 7.65 6.91 -9.02
CA TYR A 32 7.48 5.47 -8.85
C TYR A 32 8.82 4.74 -8.85
N MET A 33 8.99 3.82 -7.90
CA MET A 33 10.16 2.95 -7.84
C MET A 33 9.80 1.49 -8.05
N ALA A 34 8.78 1.00 -7.35
CA ALA A 34 8.38 -0.40 -7.43
C ALA A 34 6.96 -0.57 -6.89
N SER A 35 6.38 -1.73 -7.15
CA SER A 35 5.09 -2.08 -6.56
C SER A 35 5.00 -3.57 -6.36
N LEU A 36 4.19 -3.97 -5.38
CA LEU A 36 3.86 -5.36 -5.09
C LEU A 36 2.37 -5.55 -5.20
N GLY A 37 1.96 -6.75 -5.57
CA GLY A 37 0.55 -7.06 -5.67
C GLY A 37 0.10 -7.27 -7.10
N PRO A 38 -1.21 -7.43 -7.30
CA PRO A 38 -2.26 -7.26 -6.28
C PRO A 38 -2.29 -8.41 -5.28
N TRP A 39 -2.48 -8.08 -4.01
CA TRP A 39 -2.55 -9.02 -2.90
C TRP A 39 -3.85 -8.85 -2.12
N GLU A 40 -4.27 -9.91 -1.43
CA GLU A 40 -5.40 -9.82 -0.52
C GLU A 40 -4.98 -9.14 0.79
N GLU A 41 -5.96 -8.71 1.59
CA GLU A 41 -5.72 -7.93 2.81
C GLU A 41 -4.78 -8.63 3.78
N ASP A 42 -4.99 -9.91 4.01
CA ASP A 42 -4.18 -10.67 4.96
C ASP A 42 -2.72 -10.81 4.51
N GLU A 43 -2.50 -10.92 3.20
CA GLU A 43 -1.15 -10.97 2.65
C GLU A 43 -0.44 -9.62 2.83
N VAL A 44 -1.16 -8.53 2.63
CA VAL A 44 -0.61 -7.17 2.81
C VAL A 44 -0.26 -6.96 4.28
N ILE A 45 -1.15 -7.33 5.19
CA ILE A 45 -0.92 -7.17 6.63
C ILE A 45 0.31 -7.96 7.06
N GLU A 46 0.42 -9.20 6.63
CA GLU A 46 1.54 -10.07 6.99
C GLU A 46 2.87 -9.50 6.45
N TYR A 47 2.88 -9.07 5.21
CA TYR A 47 4.08 -8.49 4.60
C TYR A 47 4.53 -7.22 5.35
N LEU A 48 3.59 -6.31 5.62
CA LEU A 48 3.92 -5.07 6.30
C LEU A 48 4.38 -5.29 7.74
N ALA A 49 3.78 -6.25 8.43
CA ALA A 49 4.19 -6.58 9.80
C ALA A 49 5.62 -7.14 9.83
N PHE A 50 6.01 -7.89 8.81
CA PHE A 50 7.34 -8.47 8.72
C PHE A 50 8.38 -7.42 8.32
N GLU A 51 8.09 -6.64 7.28
CA GLU A 51 9.06 -5.70 6.71
C GLU A 51 9.17 -4.40 7.51
N TYR A 52 8.09 -3.97 8.16
CA TYR A 52 8.02 -2.67 8.83
C TYR A 52 7.46 -2.82 10.24
N PRO A 53 8.20 -3.45 11.16
CA PRO A 53 7.71 -3.60 12.53
C PRO A 53 7.50 -2.26 13.24
N GLU A 54 8.09 -1.17 12.72
CA GLU A 54 7.92 0.17 13.29
C GLU A 54 6.68 0.91 12.79
N LEU A 55 5.87 0.29 11.93
CA LEU A 55 4.64 0.92 11.47
C LEU A 55 3.72 1.24 12.65
N SER A 56 3.22 2.47 12.70
CA SER A 56 2.30 2.92 13.73
C SER A 56 1.23 3.80 13.11
N PRO A 57 -0.05 3.47 13.22
CA PRO A 57 -0.61 2.27 13.90
C PRO A 57 -0.16 0.96 13.28
N HIS A 58 -0.46 -0.13 13.96
CA HIS A 58 -0.13 -1.49 13.49
C HIS A 58 -0.66 -1.72 12.07
N PRO A 59 0.06 -2.50 11.22
CA PRO A 59 -0.38 -2.75 9.85
C PRO A 59 -1.82 -3.20 9.72
N GLN A 60 -2.31 -4.05 10.62
CA GLN A 60 -3.71 -4.49 10.56
C GLN A 60 -4.67 -3.32 10.70
N GLU A 61 -4.38 -2.38 11.58
CA GLU A 61 -5.22 -1.19 11.76
C GLU A 61 -5.20 -0.30 10.53
N GLN A 62 -4.02 -0.09 9.95
CA GLN A 62 -3.90 0.75 8.76
C GLN A 62 -4.61 0.15 7.55
N VAL A 63 -4.46 -1.17 7.35
CA VAL A 63 -5.12 -1.86 6.24
C VAL A 63 -6.64 -1.88 6.45
N ASN A 64 -7.10 -2.17 7.67
CA ASN A 64 -8.54 -2.18 7.96
C ASN A 64 -9.17 -0.81 7.73
N ALA A 65 -8.49 0.26 8.14
CA ALA A 65 -8.98 1.62 7.89
C ALA A 65 -9.04 1.91 6.39
N PHE A 66 -8.02 1.48 5.67
CA PHE A 66 -7.94 1.68 4.22
C PHE A 66 -9.09 0.98 3.49
N ILE A 67 -9.42 -0.24 3.88
CA ILE A 67 -10.46 -1.03 3.23
C ILE A 67 -11.82 -0.33 3.28
N VAL A 68 -12.12 0.33 4.38
CA VAL A 68 -13.42 0.99 4.57
C VAL A 68 -13.46 2.42 4.06
N GLU A 69 -12.33 2.98 3.66
CA GLU A 69 -12.28 4.34 3.12
C GLU A 69 -12.88 4.38 1.71
N THR A 70 -13.42 5.54 1.36
CA THR A 70 -13.90 5.77 -0.01
C THR A 70 -12.75 6.09 -0.96
N GLN A 71 -11.62 6.54 -0.46
CA GLN A 71 -10.44 6.84 -1.26
C GLN A 71 -9.77 5.55 -1.71
N GLU A 72 -9.23 5.56 -2.92
CA GLU A 72 -8.56 4.38 -3.49
C GLU A 72 -7.12 4.21 -2.99
N GLU A 73 -6.55 5.25 -2.37
CA GLU A 73 -5.15 5.27 -1.98
C GLU A 73 -4.98 5.76 -0.56
N ARG A 74 -3.97 5.22 0.13
CA ARG A 74 -3.63 5.66 1.48
C ARG A 74 -2.13 5.55 1.69
N VAL A 75 -1.49 6.65 2.09
CA VAL A 75 -0.09 6.66 2.46
C VAL A 75 0.07 5.98 3.82
N LEU A 76 1.04 5.09 3.94
CA LEU A 76 1.34 4.43 5.20
C LEU A 76 2.03 5.39 6.16
N THR A 77 1.71 5.25 7.46
CA THR A 77 2.33 6.07 8.50
C THR A 77 3.28 5.21 9.33
N PHE A 78 4.39 5.81 9.74
CA PHE A 78 5.42 5.13 10.51
C PHE A 78 5.61 5.83 11.86
N ALA A 79 6.10 5.07 12.84
CA ALA A 79 6.48 5.65 14.12
C ALA A 79 7.66 6.60 13.91
N THR A 80 7.62 7.73 14.57
CA THR A 80 8.68 8.73 14.52
C THR A 80 9.54 8.68 15.77
#